data_7e4a8a1645886d52dec8938d31f27eba
#
_entry.id   7e4a8a1645886d52dec8938d31f27eba
#
_cell.length_a   1.000
_cell.length_b   1.000
_cell.length_c   1.000
_cell.angle_alpha   90.00
_cell.angle_beta   90.00
_cell.angle_gamma   90.00
#
_symmetry.space_group_name_H-M   'P 1'
#
loop_
_entity.id
_entity.type
_entity.pdbx_description
1 polymer ?
#
loop_
_entity_poly.entity_id
_entity_poly.type
_entity_poly.pdbx_seq_one_letter_code
_entity_poly.pdbx_strand_id
1 'polypeptide(L)'
;MSEKFTENTCAGREFRINSIFTGDDKQKLYINLDTGLWTDFKSGEKGNFFQLISHVENVPYTAARSFINRIAFDKGINLFEVSTLNVENEAISVERTIAGDMKDWVEVNPKKDVNSTNTMKRLASNFAISRKLASFKFYVGKKGRYFQRIIIPYMDKKGCFYFQARTLINRDPKYLNPSKGLYGIKTSEILYPYDKSLEYVMVTEGPLDAMSLRAAGFNATCTQGCKMSTVQARELKGKRVILAYDNDESGREGFYEARKRILAQRNKDIYSLTPPKEFKDWNDFWVASDRKSFEQYVYANIFKANWELDATALLT
;
A
#
# COMPACT_ATOMS: atom_id res chain seq x y z
N MET A 1 -28.80 -5.00 -22.46
CA MET A 1 -28.59 -3.88 -21.52
C MET A 1 -29.45 -2.66 -21.84
N SER A 2 -29.58 -2.25 -23.11
CA SER A 2 -30.41 -1.08 -23.50
C SER A 2 -31.89 -1.16 -23.08
N GLU A 3 -32.45 -2.34 -22.95
CA GLU A 3 -33.88 -2.53 -22.60
C GLU A 3 -34.21 -2.27 -21.12
N LYS A 4 -33.20 -2.30 -20.24
CA LYS A 4 -33.39 -2.02 -18.80
C LYS A 4 -33.17 -0.55 -18.40
N PHE A 5 -32.68 0.27 -19.31
CA PHE A 5 -32.40 1.68 -19.06
C PHE A 5 -33.19 2.57 -20.04
N THR A 6 -34.31 3.06 -19.56
CA THR A 6 -35.28 3.87 -20.37
C THR A 6 -34.76 5.28 -20.68
N GLU A 7 -33.83 5.79 -19.89
CA GLU A 7 -33.20 7.12 -20.10
C GLU A 7 -31.69 7.00 -19.89
N ASN A 8 -30.94 7.39 -20.91
CA ASN A 8 -29.47 7.43 -20.84
C ASN A 8 -28.95 8.63 -21.67
N THR A 9 -27.81 9.15 -21.27
CA THR A 9 -27.08 10.15 -22.03
C THR A 9 -25.59 9.76 -22.09
N CYS A 10 -24.99 9.98 -23.25
CA CYS A 10 -23.56 9.84 -23.45
C CYS A 10 -22.96 11.22 -23.63
N ALA A 11 -22.06 11.61 -22.72
CA ALA A 11 -21.37 12.89 -22.78
C ALA A 11 -19.86 12.60 -22.84
N GLY A 12 -19.30 12.62 -24.04
CA GLY A 12 -17.91 12.26 -24.27
C GLY A 12 -17.64 10.78 -23.94
N ARG A 13 -16.80 10.53 -22.93
CA ARG A 13 -16.42 9.19 -22.46
C ARG A 13 -17.20 8.72 -21.23
N GLU A 14 -18.27 9.41 -20.87
CA GLU A 14 -19.14 9.05 -19.76
C GLU A 14 -20.50 8.60 -20.28
N PHE A 15 -20.98 7.50 -19.75
CA PHE A 15 -22.34 7.02 -19.94
C PHE A 15 -23.12 7.21 -18.64
N ARG A 16 -24.25 7.93 -18.72
CA ARG A 16 -25.06 8.29 -17.55
C ARG A 16 -26.40 7.61 -17.62
N ILE A 17 -26.83 7.04 -16.53
CA ILE A 17 -28.12 6.35 -16.38
C ILE A 17 -28.75 6.71 -15.05
N ASN A 18 -30.04 6.39 -14.93
CA ASN A 18 -30.74 6.49 -13.65
C ASN A 18 -30.13 5.54 -12.63
N SER A 19 -30.13 5.95 -11.36
CA SER A 19 -29.61 5.12 -10.30
C SER A 19 -30.38 3.80 -10.19
N ILE A 20 -29.67 2.67 -10.26
CA ILE A 20 -30.25 1.34 -10.04
C ILE A 20 -30.46 1.05 -8.56
N PHE A 21 -29.92 1.87 -7.65
CA PHE A 21 -29.94 1.67 -6.21
C PHE A 21 -31.05 2.46 -5.51
N THR A 22 -31.50 3.56 -6.07
CA THR A 22 -32.39 4.52 -5.38
C THR A 22 -33.74 4.72 -6.07
N GLY A 23 -33.96 4.12 -7.24
CA GLY A 23 -35.20 4.31 -8.03
C GLY A 23 -35.44 5.76 -8.46
N ASP A 24 -34.40 6.59 -8.51
CA ASP A 24 -34.46 7.99 -8.93
C ASP A 24 -34.41 8.09 -10.46
N ASP A 25 -35.24 8.96 -11.03
CA ASP A 25 -35.30 9.29 -12.45
C ASP A 25 -34.20 10.27 -12.92
N LYS A 26 -33.36 10.74 -12.00
CA LYS A 26 -32.22 11.62 -12.32
C LYS A 26 -30.97 10.77 -12.59
N GLN A 27 -30.36 10.96 -13.76
CA GLN A 27 -29.15 10.24 -14.20
C GLN A 27 -27.97 10.49 -13.27
N LYS A 28 -27.93 9.82 -12.12
CA LYS A 28 -26.91 9.96 -11.08
C LYS A 28 -25.88 8.84 -11.06
N LEU A 29 -26.06 7.78 -11.85
CA LEU A 29 -25.06 6.73 -12.04
C LEU A 29 -24.25 7.03 -13.29
N TYR A 30 -22.95 7.23 -13.11
CA TYR A 30 -21.98 7.59 -14.13
C TYR A 30 -21.05 6.43 -14.37
N ILE A 31 -20.89 6.03 -15.62
CA ILE A 31 -19.99 4.94 -16.05
C ILE A 31 -18.95 5.56 -16.97
N ASN A 32 -17.68 5.43 -16.59
CA ASN A 32 -16.57 5.81 -17.46
C ASN A 32 -16.36 4.71 -18.50
N LEU A 33 -16.50 5.05 -19.77
CA LEU A 33 -16.46 4.09 -20.88
C LEU A 33 -15.04 3.56 -21.17
N ASP A 34 -14.01 4.29 -20.76
CA ASP A 34 -12.62 3.85 -20.94
C ASP A 34 -12.17 2.86 -19.87
N THR A 35 -12.61 3.07 -18.65
CA THR A 35 -12.13 2.30 -17.49
C THR A 35 -13.12 1.26 -17.01
N GLY A 36 -14.39 1.36 -17.42
CA GLY A 36 -15.49 0.56 -16.90
C GLY A 36 -15.79 0.80 -15.41
N LEU A 37 -15.22 1.85 -14.82
CA LEU A 37 -15.54 2.25 -13.46
C LEU A 37 -16.83 3.07 -13.44
N TRP A 38 -17.62 2.86 -12.40
CA TRP A 38 -18.87 3.61 -12.21
C TRP A 38 -18.97 4.17 -10.79
N THR A 39 -19.74 5.22 -10.66
CA THR A 39 -20.11 5.85 -9.39
C THR A 39 -21.56 6.30 -9.46
N ASP A 40 -22.35 5.91 -8.47
CA ASP A 40 -23.67 6.47 -8.24
C ASP A 40 -23.56 7.59 -7.21
N PHE A 41 -23.77 8.80 -7.64
CA PHE A 41 -23.63 9.99 -6.78
C PHE A 41 -24.78 10.18 -5.79
N LYS A 42 -25.84 9.38 -5.88
CA LYS A 42 -26.95 9.46 -4.93
C LYS A 42 -26.84 8.42 -3.81
N SER A 43 -26.57 7.17 -4.15
CA SER A 43 -26.35 6.11 -3.14
C SER A 43 -24.95 6.13 -2.54
N GLY A 44 -23.96 6.75 -3.22
CA GLY A 44 -22.54 6.66 -2.87
C GLY A 44 -21.87 5.35 -3.29
N GLU A 45 -22.63 4.43 -3.89
CA GLU A 45 -22.12 3.16 -4.40
C GLU A 45 -21.21 3.38 -5.62
N LYS A 46 -20.19 2.53 -5.73
CA LYS A 46 -19.20 2.60 -6.81
C LYS A 46 -18.55 1.24 -7.04
N GLY A 47 -18.06 1.03 -8.25
CA GLY A 47 -17.40 -0.25 -8.57
C GLY A 47 -16.89 -0.32 -9.99
N ASN A 48 -16.58 -1.55 -10.42
CA ASN A 48 -16.23 -1.86 -11.80
C ASN A 48 -17.46 -2.41 -12.57
N PHE A 49 -17.31 -2.52 -13.89
CA PHE A 49 -18.37 -2.95 -14.78
C PHE A 49 -18.99 -4.31 -14.41
N PHE A 50 -18.18 -5.28 -13.97
CA PHE A 50 -18.69 -6.60 -13.56
C PHE A 50 -19.53 -6.52 -12.28
N GLN A 51 -19.18 -5.62 -11.34
CA GLN A 51 -19.98 -5.35 -10.15
C GLN A 51 -21.33 -4.71 -10.53
N LEU A 52 -21.32 -3.77 -11.49
CA LEU A 52 -22.56 -3.17 -11.98
C LEU A 52 -23.50 -4.23 -12.56
N ILE A 53 -22.96 -5.12 -13.42
CA ILE A 53 -23.77 -6.22 -13.99
C ILE A 53 -24.25 -7.20 -12.91
N SER A 54 -23.43 -7.48 -11.91
CA SER A 54 -23.83 -8.29 -10.75
C SER A 54 -25.05 -7.70 -10.04
N HIS A 55 -25.09 -6.38 -9.85
CA HIS A 55 -26.24 -5.69 -9.26
C HIS A 55 -27.45 -5.66 -10.19
N VAL A 56 -27.27 -5.32 -11.47
CA VAL A 56 -28.37 -5.20 -12.46
C VAL A 56 -29.05 -6.52 -12.71
N GLU A 57 -28.28 -7.59 -12.83
CA GLU A 57 -28.79 -8.93 -13.13
C GLU A 57 -29.10 -9.74 -11.86
N ASN A 58 -28.80 -9.21 -10.69
CA ASN A 58 -28.93 -9.89 -9.39
C ASN A 58 -28.25 -11.26 -9.37
N VAL A 59 -27.02 -11.33 -9.82
CA VAL A 59 -26.21 -12.56 -9.90
C VAL A 59 -24.87 -12.37 -9.17
N PRO A 60 -24.24 -13.45 -8.69
CA PRO A 60 -22.90 -13.37 -8.12
C PRO A 60 -21.89 -12.77 -9.11
N TYR A 61 -20.88 -12.06 -8.60
CA TYR A 61 -19.82 -11.42 -9.39
C TYR A 61 -19.15 -12.38 -10.41
N THR A 62 -18.92 -13.64 -10.00
CA THR A 62 -18.34 -14.68 -10.87
C THR A 62 -19.25 -15.02 -12.06
N ALA A 63 -20.58 -15.07 -11.84
CA ALA A 63 -21.55 -15.30 -12.89
C ALA A 63 -21.65 -14.08 -13.83
N ALA A 64 -21.65 -12.86 -13.30
CA ALA A 64 -21.62 -11.63 -14.10
C ALA A 64 -20.37 -11.59 -15.02
N ARG A 65 -19.21 -11.95 -14.50
CA ARG A 65 -17.97 -12.04 -15.28
C ARG A 65 -18.04 -13.10 -16.40
N SER A 66 -18.56 -14.28 -16.08
CA SER A 66 -18.74 -15.37 -17.09
C SER A 66 -19.74 -14.97 -18.17
N PHE A 67 -20.81 -14.29 -17.80
CA PHE A 67 -21.82 -13.78 -18.73
C PHE A 67 -21.23 -12.77 -19.73
N ILE A 68 -20.46 -11.81 -19.25
CA ILE A 68 -19.80 -10.82 -20.10
C ILE A 68 -18.76 -11.46 -21.02
N ASN A 69 -17.96 -12.39 -20.50
CA ASN A 69 -16.97 -13.12 -21.31
C ASN A 69 -17.65 -13.90 -22.46
N ARG A 70 -18.82 -14.50 -22.21
CA ARG A 70 -19.57 -15.20 -23.24
C ARG A 70 -20.12 -14.23 -24.31
N ILE A 71 -20.72 -13.10 -23.90
CA ILE A 71 -21.20 -12.10 -24.86
C ILE A 71 -20.05 -11.56 -25.73
N ALA A 72 -18.92 -11.31 -25.15
CA ALA A 72 -17.75 -10.85 -25.87
C ALA A 72 -17.25 -11.90 -26.88
N PHE A 73 -17.21 -13.15 -26.49
CA PHE A 73 -16.86 -14.28 -27.36
C PHE A 73 -17.84 -14.43 -28.53
N ASP A 74 -19.16 -14.40 -28.24
CA ASP A 74 -20.21 -14.52 -29.26
C ASP A 74 -20.21 -13.35 -30.26
N LYS A 75 -19.71 -12.19 -29.86
CA LYS A 75 -19.58 -10.99 -30.72
C LYS A 75 -18.21 -10.85 -31.36
N GLY A 76 -17.32 -11.83 -31.20
CA GLY A 76 -15.95 -11.79 -31.72
C GLY A 76 -15.08 -10.70 -31.06
N ILE A 77 -15.50 -10.21 -29.90
CA ILE A 77 -14.71 -9.23 -29.12
C ILE A 77 -13.70 -9.98 -28.29
N ASN A 78 -12.41 -9.83 -28.62
CA ASN A 78 -11.36 -10.40 -27.82
C ASN A 78 -11.12 -9.55 -26.58
N LEU A 79 -11.68 -9.95 -25.43
CA LEU A 79 -11.44 -9.26 -24.16
C LEU A 79 -9.99 -9.31 -23.69
N PHE A 80 -9.19 -10.23 -24.21
CA PHE A 80 -7.75 -10.24 -24.01
C PHE A 80 -7.06 -9.10 -24.76
N GLU A 81 -7.48 -8.78 -25.97
CA GLU A 81 -6.97 -7.62 -26.72
C GLU A 81 -7.42 -6.31 -26.08
N VAL A 82 -8.66 -6.23 -25.61
CA VAL A 82 -9.14 -5.06 -24.85
C VAL A 82 -8.37 -4.91 -23.52
N SER A 83 -8.05 -6.02 -22.85
CA SER A 83 -7.21 -5.99 -21.65
C SER A 83 -5.74 -5.72 -21.94
N THR A 84 -5.22 -6.15 -23.09
CA THR A 84 -3.86 -5.83 -23.55
C THR A 84 -3.74 -4.41 -24.10
N LEU A 85 -4.76 -3.92 -24.81
CA LEU A 85 -4.83 -2.51 -25.22
C LEU A 85 -4.94 -1.56 -24.01
N ASN A 86 -5.69 -1.96 -22.97
CA ASN A 86 -5.69 -1.23 -21.70
C ASN A 86 -4.38 -1.38 -20.93
N VAL A 87 -3.72 -2.52 -21.02
CA VAL A 87 -2.38 -2.75 -20.41
C VAL A 87 -1.29 -1.98 -21.19
N GLU A 88 -1.37 -1.90 -22.51
CA GLU A 88 -0.46 -1.08 -23.30
C GLU A 88 -0.72 0.43 -23.15
N ASN A 89 -1.98 0.86 -23.04
CA ASN A 89 -2.33 2.24 -22.71
C ASN A 89 -2.07 2.57 -21.23
N GLU A 90 -2.22 1.60 -20.31
CA GLU A 90 -1.78 1.72 -18.92
C GLU A 90 -0.25 1.69 -18.82
N ALA A 91 0.45 0.92 -19.62
CA ALA A 91 1.92 0.93 -19.72
C ALA A 91 2.45 2.27 -20.28
N ILE A 92 1.75 2.87 -21.24
CA ILE A 92 2.06 4.23 -21.73
C ILE A 92 1.67 5.32 -20.73
N SER A 93 0.65 5.10 -19.88
CA SER A 93 0.34 5.99 -18.76
C SER A 93 1.21 5.74 -17.54
N VAL A 94 1.81 4.57 -17.40
CA VAL A 94 2.81 4.20 -16.37
C VAL A 94 4.14 4.93 -16.58
N GLU A 95 4.42 5.43 -17.78
CA GLU A 95 5.43 6.48 -17.97
C GLU A 95 4.99 7.88 -17.48
N ARG A 96 3.76 8.06 -17.03
CA ARG A 96 3.39 9.11 -16.07
C ARG A 96 3.90 8.71 -14.68
N THR A 97 5.13 8.63 -14.62
CA THR A 97 6.00 8.22 -13.57
C THR A 97 5.69 8.99 -12.30
N ILE A 98 5.87 8.34 -11.17
CA ILE A 98 6.10 8.95 -9.86
C ILE A 98 6.96 10.25 -10.00
N ALA A 99 7.91 10.31 -10.92
CA ALA A 99 8.63 11.51 -11.32
C ALA A 99 7.73 12.66 -11.82
N GLY A 100 6.59 12.39 -12.42
CA GLY A 100 5.61 13.41 -12.82
C GLY A 100 4.88 14.00 -11.61
N ASP A 101 4.46 13.16 -10.67
CA ASP A 101 3.80 13.60 -9.42
C ASP A 101 4.78 14.27 -8.48
N MET A 102 6.06 13.90 -8.48
CA MET A 102 7.10 14.55 -7.68
C MET A 102 7.27 16.04 -8.00
N LYS A 103 6.86 16.50 -9.20
CA LYS A 103 6.84 17.94 -9.54
C LYS A 103 5.88 18.74 -8.66
N ASP A 104 4.82 18.10 -8.18
CA ASP A 104 3.85 18.68 -7.26
C ASP A 104 4.18 18.44 -5.78
N TRP A 105 5.34 17.86 -5.49
CA TRP A 105 5.82 17.67 -4.13
C TRP A 105 6.88 18.70 -3.76
N VAL A 106 6.95 19.00 -2.48
CA VAL A 106 7.99 19.85 -1.91
C VAL A 106 8.82 18.99 -0.97
N GLU A 107 10.12 19.00 -1.17
CA GLU A 107 11.06 18.34 -0.26
C GLU A 107 11.02 19.01 1.12
N VAL A 108 11.03 18.20 2.15
CA VAL A 108 11.06 18.62 3.55
C VAL A 108 12.45 18.35 4.12
N ASN A 109 13.09 19.38 4.62
CA ASN A 109 14.26 19.25 5.46
C ASN A 109 13.84 19.44 6.93
N PRO A 110 13.66 18.34 7.70
CA PRO A 110 13.07 18.48 9.04
C PRO A 110 13.80 19.46 9.96
N LYS A 111 15.12 19.50 9.89
CA LYS A 111 15.94 20.40 10.74
C LYS A 111 15.81 21.89 10.37
N LYS A 112 15.56 22.20 9.08
CA LYS A 112 15.44 23.57 8.59
C LYS A 112 14.00 24.05 8.55
N ASP A 113 13.06 23.15 8.21
CA ASP A 113 11.67 23.50 7.94
C ASP A 113 10.79 23.49 9.20
N VAL A 114 11.33 23.22 10.38
CA VAL A 114 10.59 23.26 11.66
C VAL A 114 9.92 24.61 11.93
N ASN A 115 10.52 25.71 11.47
CA ASN A 115 10.00 27.07 11.58
C ASN A 115 9.51 27.63 10.23
N SER A 116 9.27 26.77 9.22
CA SER A 116 8.86 27.19 7.90
C SER A 116 7.50 27.92 7.93
N THR A 117 7.38 28.99 7.15
CA THR A 117 6.10 29.67 6.88
C THR A 117 5.13 28.76 6.12
N ASN A 118 5.65 27.80 5.35
CA ASN A 118 4.84 26.77 4.71
C ASN A 118 4.35 25.76 5.78
N THR A 119 3.07 25.84 6.09
CA THR A 119 2.43 25.02 7.13
C THR A 119 2.65 23.52 6.93
N MET A 120 2.59 23.02 5.68
CA MET A 120 2.76 21.60 5.41
C MET A 120 4.19 21.14 5.65
N LYS A 121 5.19 21.93 5.27
CA LYS A 121 6.60 21.65 5.57
C LYS A 121 6.83 21.66 7.08
N ARG A 122 6.29 22.63 7.80
CA ARG A 122 6.41 22.73 9.27
C ARG A 122 5.76 21.51 9.96
N LEU A 123 4.55 21.11 9.57
CA LEU A 123 3.89 19.94 10.14
C LEU A 123 4.68 18.65 9.87
N ALA A 124 5.18 18.47 8.66
CA ALA A 124 5.98 17.29 8.31
C ALA A 124 7.33 17.28 9.03
N SER A 125 7.96 18.44 9.23
CA SER A 125 9.19 18.57 10.00
C SER A 125 8.97 18.21 11.46
N ASN A 126 7.94 18.75 12.10
CA ASN A 126 7.58 18.41 13.48
C ASN A 126 7.27 16.92 13.63
N PHE A 127 6.54 16.33 12.67
CA PHE A 127 6.28 14.90 12.64
C PHE A 127 7.59 14.08 12.57
N ALA A 128 8.50 14.42 11.67
CA ALA A 128 9.75 13.69 11.51
C ALA A 128 10.67 13.83 12.74
N ILE A 129 10.71 15.03 13.36
CA ILE A 129 11.49 15.28 14.57
C ILE A 129 10.91 14.53 15.75
N SER A 130 9.59 14.61 15.99
CA SER A 130 8.93 13.91 17.09
C SER A 130 9.08 12.38 17.03
N ARG A 131 9.27 11.84 15.82
CA ARG A 131 9.52 10.41 15.57
C ARG A 131 11.00 10.04 15.53
N LYS A 132 11.91 10.98 15.83
CA LYS A 132 13.38 10.82 15.71
C LYS A 132 13.84 10.33 14.32
N LEU A 133 13.12 10.74 13.26
CA LEU A 133 13.36 10.37 11.87
C LEU A 133 13.83 11.55 10.99
N ALA A 134 14.34 12.60 11.61
CA ALA A 134 14.77 13.82 10.91
C ALA A 134 15.97 13.65 9.94
N SER A 135 16.65 12.51 9.98
CA SER A 135 17.73 12.16 9.04
C SER A 135 17.23 11.60 7.71
N PHE A 136 15.95 11.24 7.62
CA PHE A 136 15.36 10.69 6.41
C PHE A 136 14.79 11.79 5.51
N LYS A 137 14.70 11.47 4.23
CA LYS A 137 14.11 12.34 3.22
C LYS A 137 12.60 12.17 3.17
N PHE A 138 11.90 13.30 3.20
CA PHE A 138 10.44 13.35 3.10
C PHE A 138 10.01 14.42 2.10
N TYR A 139 8.75 14.31 1.67
CA TYR A 139 8.09 15.34 0.86
C TYR A 139 6.69 15.62 1.41
N VAL A 140 6.10 16.72 0.96
CA VAL A 140 4.68 17.05 1.16
C VAL A 140 4.05 17.40 -0.17
N GLY A 141 2.81 16.96 -0.40
CA GLY A 141 2.04 17.34 -1.57
C GLY A 141 1.57 18.79 -1.49
N LYS A 142 1.76 19.57 -2.56
CA LYS A 142 1.27 20.95 -2.66
C LYS A 142 -0.25 21.02 -2.75
N LYS A 143 -0.87 20.06 -3.41
CA LYS A 143 -2.30 20.00 -3.71
C LYS A 143 -2.77 18.57 -4.00
N GLY A 144 -4.05 18.40 -4.24
CA GLY A 144 -4.63 17.14 -4.72
C GLY A 144 -4.68 16.03 -3.65
N ARG A 145 -4.65 14.79 -4.10
CA ARG A 145 -4.86 13.58 -3.28
C ARG A 145 -3.89 13.46 -2.11
N TYR A 146 -2.65 13.93 -2.27
CA TYR A 146 -1.59 13.82 -1.26
C TYR A 146 -1.41 15.10 -0.43
N PHE A 147 -2.30 16.08 -0.59
CA PHE A 147 -2.30 17.26 0.28
C PHE A 147 -2.54 16.89 1.74
N GLN A 148 -1.88 17.56 2.66
CA GLN A 148 -1.87 17.28 4.11
C GLN A 148 -1.30 15.89 4.48
N ARG A 149 -0.39 15.37 3.64
CA ARG A 149 0.30 14.11 3.91
C ARG A 149 1.80 14.28 3.81
N ILE A 150 2.51 13.60 4.72
CA ILE A 150 3.95 13.38 4.57
C ILE A 150 4.15 12.20 3.64
N ILE A 151 4.99 12.39 2.65
CA ILE A 151 5.30 11.39 1.63
C ILE A 151 6.65 10.77 1.98
N ILE A 152 6.65 9.45 2.17
CA ILE A 152 7.81 8.62 2.44
C ILE A 152 8.24 8.01 1.10
N PRO A 153 9.30 8.51 0.46
CA PRO A 153 9.72 8.02 -0.85
C PRO A 153 10.48 6.69 -0.72
N TYR A 154 10.28 5.80 -1.68
CA TYR A 154 11.06 4.59 -1.87
C TYR A 154 12.04 4.84 -3.00
N MET A 155 13.30 5.00 -2.66
CA MET A 155 14.35 5.45 -3.56
C MET A 155 15.28 4.32 -3.94
N ASP A 156 15.69 4.29 -5.20
CA ASP A 156 16.82 3.52 -5.70
C ASP A 156 17.81 4.43 -6.47
N LYS A 157 18.77 3.83 -7.18
CA LYS A 157 19.75 4.56 -7.99
C LYS A 157 19.13 5.34 -9.17
N LYS A 158 17.92 4.96 -9.59
CA LYS A 158 17.19 5.58 -10.72
C LYS A 158 16.23 6.68 -10.26
N GLY A 159 15.97 6.78 -8.95
CA GLY A 159 15.08 7.78 -8.36
C GLY A 159 14.00 7.17 -7.47
N CYS A 160 12.86 7.86 -7.36
CA CYS A 160 11.72 7.39 -6.58
C CYS A 160 10.89 6.41 -7.43
N PHE A 161 10.84 5.15 -7.02
CA PHE A 161 10.08 4.12 -7.73
C PHE A 161 8.74 3.78 -7.05
N TYR A 162 8.56 4.19 -5.79
CA TYR A 162 7.32 4.04 -5.03
C TYR A 162 7.27 5.02 -3.87
N PHE A 163 6.13 5.15 -3.21
CA PHE A 163 5.99 5.96 -2.00
C PHE A 163 4.79 5.55 -1.16
N GLN A 164 4.79 5.95 0.10
CA GLN A 164 3.60 5.94 0.94
C GLN A 164 3.33 7.36 1.45
N ALA A 165 2.07 7.78 1.45
CA ALA A 165 1.66 9.10 1.89
C ALA A 165 0.83 8.98 3.17
N ARG A 166 1.45 9.29 4.33
CA ARG A 166 0.82 9.26 5.66
C ARG A 166 0.15 10.60 5.95
N THR A 167 -1.05 10.56 6.51
CA THR A 167 -1.74 11.79 6.95
C THR A 167 -0.97 12.51 8.07
N LEU A 168 -0.92 13.84 7.99
CA LEU A 168 -0.37 14.72 9.03
C LEU A 168 -1.45 15.26 9.97
N ILE A 169 -2.71 14.95 9.68
CA ILE A 169 -3.88 15.33 10.46
C ILE A 169 -4.68 14.08 10.80
N ASN A 170 -5.64 14.17 11.71
CA ASN A 170 -6.53 13.06 12.02
C ASN A 170 -7.53 12.85 10.86
N ARG A 171 -7.18 11.99 9.90
CA ARG A 171 -7.96 11.72 8.69
C ARG A 171 -7.70 10.30 8.18
N ASP A 172 -8.77 9.58 7.89
CA ASP A 172 -8.70 8.29 7.22
C ASP A 172 -8.61 8.43 5.67
N PRO A 173 -8.00 7.45 5.00
CA PRO A 173 -7.15 6.41 5.58
C PRO A 173 -5.81 6.98 6.07
N LYS A 174 -5.25 6.37 7.12
CA LYS A 174 -3.95 6.76 7.71
C LYS A 174 -2.83 6.82 6.66
N TYR A 175 -2.79 5.85 5.75
CA TYR A 175 -1.88 5.80 4.61
C TYR A 175 -2.63 5.79 3.28
N LEU A 176 -2.10 6.52 2.31
CA LEU A 176 -2.46 6.39 0.89
C LEU A 176 -1.25 5.85 0.12
N ASN A 177 -1.50 4.80 -0.63
CA ASN A 177 -0.52 4.22 -1.54
C ASN A 177 -0.78 4.67 -2.98
N PRO A 178 0.24 4.63 -3.85
CA PRO A 178 0.04 4.72 -5.29
C PRO A 178 -0.97 3.68 -5.74
N SER A 179 -1.95 4.07 -6.55
CA SER A 179 -2.91 3.11 -7.09
C SER A 179 -2.26 2.30 -8.21
N LYS A 180 -2.58 1.00 -8.29
CA LYS A 180 -2.10 0.14 -9.38
C LYS A 180 -2.45 0.72 -10.76
N GLY A 181 -3.67 1.25 -10.91
CA GLY A 181 -4.13 1.84 -12.18
C GLY A 181 -3.34 3.07 -12.63
N LEU A 182 -2.72 3.82 -11.71
CA LEU A 182 -1.92 5.01 -12.05
C LEU A 182 -0.43 4.69 -12.27
N TYR A 183 0.12 3.70 -11.57
CA TYR A 183 1.57 3.47 -11.51
C TYR A 183 1.96 2.02 -11.83
N GLY A 184 1.01 1.15 -12.15
CA GLY A 184 1.26 -0.26 -12.50
C GLY A 184 1.76 -1.15 -11.34
N ILE A 185 2.03 -0.58 -10.16
CA ILE A 185 2.70 -1.25 -9.06
C ILE A 185 1.75 -1.51 -7.90
N LYS A 186 1.71 -2.75 -7.40
CA LYS A 186 0.96 -3.09 -6.18
C LYS A 186 1.86 -3.02 -4.95
N THR A 187 1.31 -2.55 -3.84
CA THR A 187 1.96 -2.56 -2.52
C THR A 187 2.54 -3.93 -2.17
N SER A 188 1.80 -5.00 -2.48
CA SER A 188 2.22 -6.38 -2.24
C SER A 188 3.38 -6.89 -3.12
N GLU A 189 3.84 -6.10 -4.07
CA GLU A 189 4.96 -6.44 -4.96
C GLU A 189 6.27 -5.78 -4.52
N ILE A 190 6.24 -4.94 -3.49
CA ILE A 190 7.36 -4.07 -3.12
C ILE A 190 7.68 -4.22 -1.63
N LEU A 191 8.96 -4.21 -1.33
CA LEU A 191 9.51 -3.97 -0.01
C LEU A 191 10.04 -2.53 0.11
N TYR A 192 10.02 -1.95 1.30
CA TYR A 192 10.70 -0.67 1.57
C TYR A 192 12.20 -0.84 1.27
N PRO A 193 12.86 0.14 0.61
CA PRO A 193 14.26 0.00 0.22
C PRO A 193 15.18 -0.38 1.39
N TYR A 194 16.01 -1.39 1.19
CA TYR A 194 16.98 -1.86 2.15
C TYR A 194 18.32 -2.19 1.44
N ASP A 195 19.40 -2.38 2.18
CA ASP A 195 20.68 -2.76 1.61
C ASP A 195 20.67 -4.24 1.22
N LYS A 196 20.60 -4.51 -0.08
CA LYS A 196 20.57 -5.87 -0.64
C LYS A 196 21.94 -6.56 -0.61
N SER A 197 23.04 -5.85 -0.34
CA SER A 197 24.38 -6.45 -0.22
C SER A 197 24.59 -7.16 1.11
N LEU A 198 23.86 -6.76 2.15
CA LEU A 198 23.95 -7.38 3.47
C LEU A 198 23.24 -8.73 3.51
N GLU A 199 23.81 -9.67 4.27
CA GLU A 199 23.30 -11.04 4.41
C GLU A 199 22.01 -11.14 5.21
N TYR A 200 21.67 -10.12 6.00
CA TYR A 200 20.49 -10.10 6.83
C TYR A 200 19.57 -8.92 6.50
N VAL A 201 18.30 -9.06 6.87
CA VAL A 201 17.32 -7.98 6.81
C VAL A 201 16.26 -8.16 7.89
N MET A 202 15.92 -7.07 8.57
CA MET A 202 14.80 -7.00 9.49
C MET A 202 13.55 -6.56 8.73
N VAL A 203 12.43 -7.23 8.98
CA VAL A 203 11.17 -6.98 8.26
C VAL A 203 10.10 -6.54 9.25
N THR A 204 9.64 -5.31 9.11
CA THR A 204 8.56 -4.72 9.92
C THR A 204 7.26 -4.63 9.13
N GLU A 205 6.17 -4.22 9.79
CA GLU A 205 4.89 -3.97 9.11
C GLU A 205 4.89 -2.62 8.39
N GLY A 206 5.31 -1.57 9.04
CA GLY A 206 5.23 -0.21 8.56
C GLY A 206 6.57 0.45 8.24
N PRO A 207 6.56 1.48 7.38
CA PRO A 207 7.79 2.16 7.00
C PRO A 207 8.44 2.94 8.16
N LEU A 208 7.66 3.45 9.13
CA LEU A 208 8.23 4.18 10.26
C LEU A 208 9.03 3.26 11.17
N ASP A 209 8.59 2.03 11.34
CA ASP A 209 9.29 1.00 12.12
C ASP A 209 10.58 0.59 11.45
N ALA A 210 10.55 0.33 10.14
CA ALA A 210 11.75 0.07 9.35
C ALA A 210 12.74 1.25 9.42
N MET A 211 12.24 2.49 9.33
CA MET A 211 13.07 3.68 9.44
C MET A 211 13.68 3.84 10.84
N SER A 212 12.97 3.46 11.91
CA SER A 212 13.48 3.49 13.28
C SER A 212 14.63 2.51 13.48
N LEU A 213 14.48 1.27 13.03
CA LEU A 213 15.56 0.30 13.02
C LEU A 213 16.77 0.78 12.18
N ARG A 214 16.52 1.39 11.04
CA ARG A 214 17.59 1.97 10.20
C ARG A 214 18.26 3.18 10.83
N ALA A 215 17.54 4.03 11.54
CA ALA A 215 18.11 5.14 12.31
C ALA A 215 19.08 4.63 13.41
N ALA A 216 18.78 3.46 13.97
CA ALA A 216 19.65 2.76 14.90
C ALA A 216 20.83 2.01 14.21
N GLY A 217 20.87 1.94 12.87
CA GLY A 217 21.96 1.33 12.12
C GLY A 217 21.70 -0.09 11.61
N PHE A 218 20.49 -0.62 11.77
CA PHE A 218 20.13 -1.96 11.28
C PHE A 218 19.66 -1.91 9.81
N ASN A 219 19.85 -3.02 9.11
CA ASN A 219 19.29 -3.19 7.76
C ASN A 219 17.83 -3.62 7.87
N ALA A 220 16.90 -2.73 7.56
CA ALA A 220 15.48 -2.98 7.75
C ALA A 220 14.63 -2.56 6.54
N THR A 221 13.55 -3.31 6.33
CA THR A 221 12.50 -3.12 5.32
C THR A 221 11.11 -3.29 5.95
N CYS A 222 10.04 -3.03 5.18
CA CYS A 222 8.68 -3.34 5.62
C CYS A 222 7.82 -3.91 4.49
N THR A 223 6.79 -4.66 4.89
CA THR A 223 5.77 -5.25 4.02
C THR A 223 4.62 -4.29 3.69
N GLN A 224 4.57 -3.13 4.35
CA GLN A 224 3.52 -2.11 4.22
C GLN A 224 2.15 -2.58 4.72
N GLY A 225 2.15 -3.39 5.76
CA GLY A 225 1.03 -4.01 6.45
C GLY A 225 1.42 -5.38 6.98
N CYS A 226 0.57 -5.99 7.81
CA CYS A 226 0.87 -7.27 8.47
C CYS A 226 1.02 -8.46 7.51
N LYS A 227 0.49 -8.38 6.27
CA LYS A 227 0.46 -9.50 5.32
C LYS A 227 1.61 -9.43 4.32
N MET A 228 2.62 -10.26 4.48
CA MET A 228 3.67 -10.46 3.48
C MET A 228 3.12 -11.22 2.26
N SER A 229 3.45 -10.80 1.06
CA SER A 229 3.11 -11.51 -0.18
C SER A 229 4.17 -12.56 -0.54
N THR A 230 3.83 -13.46 -1.47
CA THR A 230 4.79 -14.42 -2.04
C THR A 230 5.90 -13.71 -2.82
N VAL A 231 5.61 -12.58 -3.47
CA VAL A 231 6.60 -11.78 -4.21
C VAL A 231 7.61 -11.18 -3.25
N GLN A 232 7.14 -10.55 -2.16
CA GLN A 232 7.98 -10.00 -1.11
C GLN A 232 8.84 -11.09 -0.44
N ALA A 233 8.25 -12.24 -0.12
CA ALA A 233 8.99 -13.37 0.46
C ALA A 233 10.09 -13.91 -0.48
N ARG A 234 9.82 -13.93 -1.80
CA ARG A 234 10.80 -14.35 -2.81
C ARG A 234 11.99 -13.41 -2.90
N GLU A 235 11.76 -12.11 -2.73
CA GLU A 235 12.84 -11.10 -2.72
C GLU A 235 13.81 -11.31 -1.55
N LEU A 236 13.33 -11.88 -0.43
CA LEU A 236 14.12 -12.17 0.76
C LEU A 236 14.87 -13.53 0.71
N LYS A 237 14.76 -14.25 -0.42
CA LYS A 237 15.43 -15.56 -0.55
C LYS A 237 16.95 -15.43 -0.39
N GLY A 238 17.52 -16.34 0.42
CA GLY A 238 18.96 -16.38 0.69
C GLY A 238 19.43 -15.36 1.73
N LYS A 239 18.54 -14.58 2.33
CA LYS A 239 18.85 -13.69 3.44
C LYS A 239 18.54 -14.34 4.79
N ARG A 240 19.28 -13.99 5.81
CA ARG A 240 18.84 -14.14 7.21
C ARG A 240 17.71 -13.13 7.43
N VAL A 241 16.49 -13.62 7.64
CA VAL A 241 15.32 -12.78 7.82
C VAL A 241 14.96 -12.68 9.28
N ILE A 242 14.91 -11.49 9.82
CA ILE A 242 14.46 -11.19 11.17
C ILE A 242 13.10 -10.55 11.08
N LEU A 243 12.05 -11.29 11.41
CA LEU A 243 10.68 -10.79 11.41
C LEU A 243 10.47 -9.94 12.67
N ALA A 244 10.35 -8.64 12.49
CA ALA A 244 10.25 -7.62 13.53
C ALA A 244 8.87 -6.95 13.49
N TYR A 245 7.80 -7.75 13.64
CA TYR A 245 6.42 -7.30 13.61
C TYR A 245 5.98 -6.64 14.93
N ASP A 246 4.85 -5.94 14.86
CA ASP A 246 4.28 -5.21 16.00
C ASP A 246 3.89 -6.16 17.15
N ASN A 247 3.80 -5.64 18.36
CA ASN A 247 3.50 -6.42 19.55
C ASN A 247 1.98 -6.47 19.84
N ASP A 248 1.18 -6.69 18.79
CA ASP A 248 -0.25 -6.87 18.91
C ASP A 248 -0.71 -8.17 18.23
N GLU A 249 -2.01 -8.50 18.29
CA GLU A 249 -2.56 -9.72 17.72
C GLU A 249 -2.35 -9.80 16.20
N SER A 250 -2.56 -8.67 15.50
CA SER A 250 -2.32 -8.57 14.05
C SER A 250 -0.85 -8.84 13.69
N GLY A 251 0.08 -8.32 14.50
CA GLY A 251 1.52 -8.54 14.31
C GLY A 251 1.89 -10.01 14.53
N ARG A 252 1.30 -10.67 15.52
CA ARG A 252 1.53 -12.13 15.74
C ARG A 252 1.01 -12.95 14.56
N GLU A 253 -0.21 -12.72 14.11
CA GLU A 253 -0.75 -13.40 12.92
C GLU A 253 0.12 -13.15 11.67
N GLY A 254 0.51 -11.89 11.47
CA GLY A 254 1.38 -11.46 10.37
C GLY A 254 2.74 -12.17 10.40
N PHE A 255 3.33 -12.35 11.58
CA PHE A 255 4.57 -13.09 11.79
C PHE A 255 4.44 -14.54 11.29
N TYR A 256 3.40 -15.28 11.71
CA TYR A 256 3.21 -16.67 11.29
C TYR A 256 2.99 -16.81 9.80
N GLU A 257 2.17 -15.96 9.21
CA GLU A 257 1.94 -15.94 7.76
C GLU A 257 3.20 -15.57 6.97
N ALA A 258 3.97 -14.58 7.42
CA ALA A 258 5.22 -14.20 6.78
C ALA A 258 6.25 -15.34 6.85
N ARG A 259 6.43 -15.95 8.03
CA ARG A 259 7.30 -17.10 8.24
C ARG A 259 6.94 -18.26 7.30
N LYS A 260 5.66 -18.61 7.20
CA LYS A 260 5.17 -19.66 6.29
C LYS A 260 5.52 -19.35 4.82
N ARG A 261 5.37 -18.11 4.39
CA ARG A 261 5.69 -17.69 3.02
C ARG A 261 7.19 -17.70 2.74
N ILE A 262 8.02 -17.32 3.70
CA ILE A 262 9.49 -17.36 3.59
C ILE A 262 9.98 -18.80 3.54
N LEU A 263 9.44 -19.69 4.39
CA LEU A 263 9.74 -21.12 4.35
C LEU A 263 9.39 -21.77 3.00
N ALA A 264 8.27 -21.36 2.40
CA ALA A 264 7.84 -21.82 1.06
C ALA A 264 8.86 -21.40 -0.04
N GLN A 265 9.68 -20.37 0.18
CA GLN A 265 10.79 -20.00 -0.71
C GLN A 265 12.09 -20.79 -0.41
N ARG A 266 12.02 -21.84 0.43
CA ARG A 266 13.16 -22.64 0.91
C ARG A 266 14.19 -21.82 1.70
N ASN A 267 13.78 -20.74 2.32
CA ASN A 267 14.60 -19.96 3.23
C ASN A 267 14.27 -20.38 4.67
N LYS A 268 15.26 -20.97 5.37
CA LYS A 268 15.12 -21.51 6.73
C LYS A 268 15.83 -20.66 7.80
N ASP A 269 16.52 -19.60 7.40
CA ASP A 269 17.27 -18.73 8.32
C ASP A 269 16.37 -17.56 8.77
N ILE A 270 15.38 -17.89 9.62
CA ILE A 270 14.34 -16.98 10.08
C ILE A 270 14.45 -16.78 11.59
N TYR A 271 14.38 -15.52 11.99
CA TYR A 271 14.43 -15.08 13.38
C TYR A 271 13.19 -14.23 13.69
N SER A 272 12.84 -14.19 14.97
CA SER A 272 11.82 -13.32 15.53
C SER A 272 12.43 -12.21 16.35
N LEU A 273 11.79 -11.06 16.33
CA LEU A 273 12.12 -9.93 17.17
C LEU A 273 10.85 -9.12 17.37
N THR A 274 10.52 -8.79 18.63
CA THR A 274 9.36 -7.96 18.97
C THR A 274 9.81 -6.74 19.76
N PRO A 275 9.13 -5.58 19.65
CA PRO A 275 9.40 -4.47 20.54
C PRO A 275 9.08 -4.86 22.00
N PRO A 276 9.63 -4.15 23.00
CA PRO A 276 9.29 -4.40 24.41
C PRO A 276 7.79 -4.31 24.65
N LYS A 277 7.26 -5.11 25.58
CA LYS A 277 5.80 -5.26 25.82
C LYS A 277 5.05 -3.96 26.09
N GLU A 278 5.73 -2.97 26.66
CA GLU A 278 5.21 -1.63 26.94
C GLU A 278 5.05 -0.74 25.71
N PHE A 279 5.63 -1.12 24.57
CA PHE A 279 5.52 -0.38 23.31
C PHE A 279 4.75 -1.18 22.27
N LYS A 280 3.89 -0.48 21.55
CA LYS A 280 3.10 -1.10 20.49
C LYS A 280 3.96 -1.47 19.28
N ASP A 281 4.81 -0.56 18.84
CA ASP A 281 5.60 -0.66 17.62
C ASP A 281 7.06 -0.21 17.82
N TRP A 282 7.90 -0.42 16.84
CA TRP A 282 9.33 -0.07 16.90
C TRP A 282 9.58 1.44 16.92
N ASN A 283 8.70 2.23 16.31
CA ASN A 283 8.88 3.67 16.33
C ASN A 283 8.56 4.25 17.71
N ASP A 284 7.54 3.76 18.41
CA ASP A 284 7.24 4.20 19.77
C ASP A 284 8.39 3.84 20.74
N PHE A 285 8.99 2.64 20.62
CA PHE A 285 10.17 2.28 21.39
C PHE A 285 11.39 3.13 21.03
N TRP A 286 11.64 3.39 19.74
CA TRP A 286 12.73 4.26 19.30
C TRP A 286 12.63 5.67 19.83
N VAL A 287 11.43 6.25 19.84
CA VAL A 287 11.17 7.59 20.39
C VAL A 287 11.46 7.65 21.88
N ALA A 288 11.08 6.62 22.64
CA ALA A 288 11.26 6.57 24.10
C ALA A 288 12.68 6.27 24.55
N SER A 289 13.50 5.63 23.69
CA SER A 289 14.84 5.13 24.07
C SER A 289 15.96 6.05 23.59
N ASP A 290 17.11 6.01 24.24
CA ASP A 290 18.36 6.41 23.61
C ASP A 290 18.85 5.31 22.64
N ARG A 291 19.76 5.71 21.73
CA ARG A 291 20.25 4.82 20.67
C ARG A 291 20.93 3.57 21.23
N LYS A 292 21.73 3.68 22.26
CA LYS A 292 22.49 2.57 22.85
C LYS A 292 21.57 1.53 23.48
N SER A 293 20.62 1.99 24.27
CA SER A 293 19.60 1.13 24.90
C SER A 293 18.75 0.41 23.85
N PHE A 294 18.37 1.09 22.78
CA PHE A 294 17.63 0.50 21.66
C PHE A 294 18.44 -0.60 20.97
N GLU A 295 19.70 -0.32 20.60
CA GLU A 295 20.62 -1.29 19.98
C GLU A 295 20.83 -2.51 20.88
N GLN A 296 21.09 -2.30 22.17
CA GLN A 296 21.27 -3.39 23.16
C GLN A 296 20.05 -4.29 23.24
N TYR A 297 18.85 -3.70 23.27
CA TYR A 297 17.61 -4.47 23.28
C TYR A 297 17.48 -5.33 22.01
N VAL A 298 17.68 -4.74 20.84
CA VAL A 298 17.59 -5.46 19.57
C VAL A 298 18.55 -6.65 19.54
N TYR A 299 19.83 -6.46 19.89
CA TYR A 299 20.80 -7.55 19.90
C TYR A 299 20.47 -8.66 20.91
N ALA A 300 19.95 -8.30 22.07
CA ALA A 300 19.64 -9.25 23.15
C ALA A 300 18.39 -10.08 22.88
N ASN A 301 17.49 -9.62 21.97
CA ASN A 301 16.16 -10.20 21.80
C ASN A 301 15.92 -10.80 20.39
N ILE A 302 16.97 -11.01 19.59
CA ILE A 302 16.85 -11.75 18.33
C ILE A 302 16.90 -13.24 18.62
N PHE A 303 15.77 -13.93 18.43
CA PHE A 303 15.66 -15.36 18.66
C PHE A 303 15.42 -16.12 17.36
N LYS A 304 16.04 -17.29 17.18
CA LYS A 304 15.76 -18.15 16.05
C LYS A 304 14.31 -18.63 16.13
N ALA A 305 13.56 -18.45 15.06
CA ALA A 305 12.17 -18.89 14.98
C ALA A 305 12.09 -20.40 14.86
N ASN A 306 11.94 -21.09 15.99
CA ASN A 306 11.83 -22.54 16.10
C ASN A 306 10.37 -22.98 16.04
N TRP A 307 10.13 -24.28 15.72
CA TRP A 307 8.81 -24.91 15.73
C TRP A 307 8.11 -24.86 17.11
N GLU A 308 8.87 -24.78 18.21
CA GLU A 308 8.35 -24.67 19.58
C GLU A 308 7.55 -23.39 19.82
N LEU A 309 7.91 -22.28 19.14
CA LEU A 309 7.13 -21.05 19.17
C LEU A 309 5.77 -21.22 18.46
N ASP A 310 5.69 -22.10 17.45
CA ASP A 310 4.45 -22.38 16.74
C ASP A 310 3.49 -23.25 17.58
N ALA A 311 4.03 -24.17 18.38
CA ALA A 311 3.23 -25.06 19.24
C ALA A 311 2.60 -24.29 20.42
N THR A 312 3.30 -23.31 20.99
CA THR A 312 2.79 -22.49 22.10
C THR A 312 1.65 -21.57 21.65
N ALA A 313 1.70 -21.07 20.41
CA ALA A 313 0.66 -20.18 19.87
C ALA A 313 -0.61 -20.91 19.44
N LEU A 314 -0.54 -22.24 19.25
CA LEU A 314 -1.73 -23.07 18.95
C LEU A 314 -2.44 -23.58 20.21
N LEU A 315 -1.81 -23.39 21.39
CA LEU A 315 -2.32 -23.87 22.68
C LEU A 315 -2.84 -22.72 23.58
N THR A 316 -2.68 -21.47 23.16
CA THR A 316 -3.22 -20.26 23.79
C THR A 316 -4.26 -19.58 22.92
#